data_75e04c48b3dfcd0ce651a94b22994729
#
_entry.id   75e04c48b3dfcd0ce651a94b22994729
#
_cell.length_a   1.000
_cell.length_b   1.000
_cell.length_c   1.000
_cell.angle_alpha   90.00
_cell.angle_beta   90.00
_cell.angle_gamma   90.00
#
_symmetry.space_group_name_H-M   'P 1'
#
loop_
_entity.id
_entity.type
_entity.pdbx_description
1 polymer ?
#
loop_
_entity_poly.entity_id
_entity_poly.type
_entity_poly.pdbx_seq_one_letter_code
_entity_poly.pdbx_strand_id
1 'polypeptide(L)'
;MQEHKEEIIIKRKSGGHAAHHGGAWKVAYADFVTAMMAFFMTMWLVGMKKDIKEAVAAYFKDPGAFQTQGKGDIGKAGSGILPGASSLKSTGIDAASARQALKEQMQKAAKRLGDELAKATSMKGLEKQIEITMTSEGMRIEFLDNENSTFFDSGSAKMKPETERLMGLVAVELGRLDRPIVFEGHTDRQPYANHLGYTNWDLSVERANSARRVMQGSGLGFQLVKEVRGYADLRPRLVDKPFDPRNRRVSIVVPYDTAGQ
;
A
#
# COMPACT_ATOMS: atom_id res chain seq x y z
N MET A 1 -88.47 -5.84 48.73
CA MET A 1 -87.11 -5.33 48.32
C MET A 1 -86.71 -6.14 47.09
N GLN A 2 -86.90 -5.56 45.94
CA GLN A 2 -86.44 -6.18 44.66
C GLN A 2 -85.18 -5.47 44.25
N GLU A 3 -84.10 -6.24 44.17
CA GLU A 3 -82.81 -5.78 43.65
C GLU A 3 -82.87 -5.73 42.10
N HIS A 4 -82.75 -4.53 41.55
CA HIS A 4 -82.55 -4.32 40.12
C HIS A 4 -81.08 -4.63 39.79
N LYS A 5 -80.81 -5.73 39.06
CA LYS A 5 -79.56 -5.99 38.42
C LYS A 5 -79.47 -5.18 37.11
N GLU A 6 -78.64 -4.18 37.11
CA GLU A 6 -78.30 -3.48 35.86
C GLU A 6 -77.39 -4.37 34.94
N GLU A 7 -77.94 -4.70 33.81
CA GLU A 7 -77.20 -5.45 32.77
C GLU A 7 -76.30 -4.49 31.97
N ILE A 8 -75.00 -4.61 32.11
CA ILE A 8 -74.04 -3.79 31.35
C ILE A 8 -73.85 -4.40 29.98
N ILE A 9 -74.44 -3.78 28.94
CA ILE A 9 -74.29 -4.18 27.55
C ILE A 9 -73.01 -3.53 26.98
N ILE A 10 -71.90 -4.28 26.84
CA ILE A 10 -70.69 -3.85 26.19
C ILE A 10 -70.82 -4.03 24.69
N LYS A 11 -71.10 -2.93 23.98
CA LYS A 11 -71.13 -2.90 22.52
C LYS A 11 -69.69 -2.83 21.98
N ARG A 12 -69.10 -3.96 21.59
CA ARG A 12 -67.80 -3.98 20.85
C ARG A 12 -68.02 -3.40 19.44
N LYS A 13 -67.46 -2.21 19.20
CA LYS A 13 -67.38 -1.63 17.87
C LYS A 13 -66.34 -2.42 17.07
N SER A 14 -66.79 -3.26 16.11
CA SER A 14 -65.91 -3.88 15.13
C SER A 14 -65.32 -2.77 14.29
N GLY A 15 -64.03 -2.48 14.51
CA GLY A 15 -63.27 -1.58 13.64
C GLY A 15 -63.12 -2.26 12.26
N GLY A 16 -63.83 -1.76 11.32
CA GLY A 16 -63.63 -2.18 9.90
C GLY A 16 -62.18 -1.85 9.54
N HIS A 17 -61.44 -2.85 9.11
CA HIS A 17 -60.17 -2.63 8.45
C HIS A 17 -60.38 -1.80 7.20
N ALA A 18 -60.05 -0.51 7.25
CA ALA A 18 -59.91 0.30 6.05
C ALA A 18 -58.87 -0.38 5.15
N ALA A 19 -59.33 -1.00 4.10
CA ALA A 19 -58.49 -1.56 3.05
C ALA A 19 -57.63 -0.42 2.49
N HIS A 20 -56.34 -0.42 2.80
CA HIS A 20 -55.35 0.50 2.22
C HIS A 20 -55.14 0.15 0.76
N HIS A 21 -56.04 0.58 -0.12
CA HIS A 21 -55.93 0.43 -1.59
C HIS A 21 -54.94 1.43 -2.22
N GLY A 22 -54.19 2.22 -1.41
CA GLY A 22 -53.26 3.24 -1.89
C GLY A 22 -51.87 2.76 -2.33
N GLY A 23 -51.52 1.47 -2.20
CA GLY A 23 -50.17 0.97 -2.49
C GLY A 23 -49.98 0.18 -3.81
N ALA A 24 -51.10 -0.35 -4.35
CA ALA A 24 -51.03 -1.25 -5.51
C ALA A 24 -50.40 -0.61 -6.77
N TRP A 25 -50.70 0.66 -7.03
CA TRP A 25 -50.09 1.38 -8.14
C TRP A 25 -48.60 1.60 -8.01
N LYS A 26 -48.08 1.74 -6.77
CA LYS A 26 -46.62 1.86 -6.50
C LYS A 26 -45.90 0.58 -6.86
N VAL A 27 -46.49 -0.58 -6.55
CA VAL A 27 -45.92 -1.89 -6.90
C VAL A 27 -45.92 -2.07 -8.43
N ALA A 28 -47.04 -1.72 -9.12
CA ALA A 28 -47.08 -1.79 -10.57
C ALA A 28 -46.08 -0.81 -11.24
N TYR A 29 -45.91 0.38 -10.68
CA TYR A 29 -44.90 1.33 -11.14
C TYR A 29 -43.48 0.82 -10.93
N ALA A 30 -43.16 0.24 -9.76
CA ALA A 30 -41.87 -0.34 -9.47
C ALA A 30 -41.56 -1.50 -10.45
N ASP A 31 -42.52 -2.37 -10.73
CA ASP A 31 -42.35 -3.48 -11.67
C ASP A 31 -42.09 -2.96 -13.10
N PHE A 32 -42.81 -1.96 -13.53
CA PHE A 32 -42.59 -1.30 -14.83
C PHE A 32 -41.21 -0.68 -14.95
N VAL A 33 -40.72 0.03 -13.91
CA VAL A 33 -39.40 0.64 -13.90
C VAL A 33 -38.32 -0.42 -13.89
N THR A 34 -38.48 -1.50 -13.12
CA THR A 34 -37.48 -2.60 -13.09
C THR A 34 -37.44 -3.35 -14.43
N ALA A 35 -38.59 -3.56 -15.07
CA ALA A 35 -38.66 -4.15 -16.42
C ALA A 35 -37.98 -3.24 -17.46
N MET A 36 -38.19 -1.94 -17.41
CA MET A 36 -37.51 -0.98 -18.29
C MET A 36 -36.00 -0.96 -18.04
N MET A 37 -35.57 -1.03 -16.79
CA MET A 37 -34.17 -1.10 -16.44
C MET A 37 -33.50 -2.38 -16.97
N ALA A 38 -34.18 -3.52 -16.82
CA ALA A 38 -33.70 -4.79 -17.37
C ALA A 38 -33.63 -4.75 -18.92
N PHE A 39 -34.61 -4.17 -19.57
CA PHE A 39 -34.61 -3.99 -21.02
C PHE A 39 -33.47 -3.07 -21.48
N PHE A 40 -33.23 -1.95 -20.78
CA PHE A 40 -32.13 -1.05 -21.09
C PHE A 40 -30.77 -1.76 -20.92
N MET A 41 -30.60 -2.51 -19.82
CA MET A 41 -29.39 -3.27 -19.57
C MET A 41 -29.11 -4.31 -20.65
N THR A 42 -30.16 -5.03 -21.12
CA THR A 42 -30.02 -6.01 -22.19
C THR A 42 -29.70 -5.36 -23.54
N MET A 43 -30.36 -4.25 -23.89
CA MET A 43 -30.02 -3.50 -25.10
C MET A 43 -28.62 -2.92 -25.06
N TRP A 44 -28.18 -2.39 -23.92
CA TRP A 44 -26.84 -1.89 -23.73
C TRP A 44 -25.80 -3.03 -23.87
N LEU A 45 -26.08 -4.18 -23.25
CA LEU A 45 -25.20 -5.36 -23.37
C LEU A 45 -25.12 -5.84 -24.84
N VAL A 46 -26.24 -5.86 -25.58
CA VAL A 46 -26.24 -6.26 -26.99
C VAL A 46 -25.49 -5.27 -27.87
N GLY A 47 -25.49 -3.98 -27.54
CA GLY A 47 -24.75 -2.94 -28.27
C GLY A 47 -23.23 -2.92 -28.02
N MET A 48 -22.76 -3.64 -27.01
CA MET A 48 -21.31 -3.70 -26.70
C MET A 48 -20.51 -4.48 -27.75
N LYS A 49 -19.22 -4.13 -27.87
CA LYS A 49 -18.26 -4.89 -28.69
C LYS A 49 -18.10 -6.32 -28.17
N LYS A 50 -17.81 -7.24 -29.09
CA LYS A 50 -17.71 -8.68 -28.80
C LYS A 50 -16.72 -8.98 -27.66
N ASP A 51 -15.57 -8.32 -27.65
CA ASP A 51 -14.52 -8.51 -26.64
C ASP A 51 -14.99 -8.19 -25.22
N ILE A 52 -15.85 -7.17 -25.07
CA ILE A 52 -16.41 -6.79 -23.77
C ILE A 52 -17.48 -7.78 -23.32
N LYS A 53 -18.29 -8.29 -24.25
CA LYS A 53 -19.28 -9.34 -23.96
C LYS A 53 -18.61 -10.62 -23.45
N GLU A 54 -17.51 -11.02 -24.07
CA GLU A 54 -16.74 -12.19 -23.67
C GLU A 54 -16.10 -12.00 -22.29
N ALA A 55 -15.57 -10.81 -21.97
CA ALA A 55 -15.03 -10.49 -20.67
C ALA A 55 -16.10 -10.52 -19.56
N VAL A 56 -17.27 -9.95 -19.82
CA VAL A 56 -18.41 -10.00 -18.88
C VAL A 56 -18.90 -11.43 -18.67
N ALA A 57 -19.06 -12.21 -19.75
CA ALA A 57 -19.45 -13.61 -19.67
C ALA A 57 -18.46 -14.47 -18.88
N ALA A 58 -17.15 -14.23 -19.05
CA ALA A 58 -16.08 -14.91 -18.29
C ALA A 58 -16.17 -14.59 -16.80
N TYR A 59 -16.45 -13.34 -16.41
CA TYR A 59 -16.64 -12.94 -15.02
C TYR A 59 -17.80 -13.68 -14.34
N PHE A 60 -18.93 -13.84 -15.03
CA PHE A 60 -20.09 -14.56 -14.48
C PHE A 60 -19.90 -16.09 -14.46
N LYS A 61 -19.02 -16.63 -15.33
CA LYS A 61 -18.74 -18.06 -15.40
C LYS A 61 -17.78 -18.50 -14.30
N ASP A 62 -16.80 -17.67 -13.94
CA ASP A 62 -15.83 -17.95 -12.88
C ASP A 62 -15.37 -16.65 -12.19
N PRO A 63 -16.12 -16.16 -11.17
CA PRO A 63 -15.76 -14.95 -10.44
C PRO A 63 -14.42 -15.05 -9.68
N GLY A 64 -13.98 -16.28 -9.35
CA GLY A 64 -12.73 -16.53 -8.63
C GLY A 64 -11.50 -16.48 -9.52
N ALA A 65 -11.62 -16.81 -10.79
CA ALA A 65 -10.51 -16.74 -11.75
C ALA A 65 -10.01 -15.31 -11.98
N PHE A 66 -10.85 -14.33 -11.75
CA PHE A 66 -10.50 -12.91 -11.90
C PHE A 66 -9.54 -12.40 -10.80
N GLN A 67 -9.59 -13.00 -9.62
CA GLN A 67 -8.65 -12.66 -8.52
C GLN A 67 -7.27 -13.31 -8.68
N THR A 68 -7.20 -14.44 -9.37
CA THR A 68 -5.94 -15.18 -9.57
C THR A 68 -5.22 -14.83 -10.87
N GLN A 69 -5.91 -14.25 -11.83
CA GLN A 69 -5.38 -13.87 -13.15
C GLN A 69 -4.92 -12.39 -13.22
N GLY A 70 -4.36 -11.85 -12.14
CA GLY A 70 -3.64 -10.57 -12.13
C GLY A 70 -2.34 -10.57 -12.98
N LYS A 71 -2.22 -11.49 -13.93
CA LYS A 71 -1.04 -11.67 -14.78
C LYS A 71 -1.32 -11.87 -16.27
N GLY A 72 -2.41 -11.38 -16.81
CA GLY A 72 -2.57 -11.52 -18.27
C GLY A 72 -3.82 -10.85 -18.80
N ASP A 73 -3.63 -9.90 -19.67
CA ASP A 73 -4.51 -9.54 -20.79
C ASP A 73 -5.80 -8.71 -20.55
N ILE A 74 -6.08 -8.21 -19.33
CA ILE A 74 -7.19 -7.25 -19.13
C ILE A 74 -6.79 -5.81 -19.53
N GLY A 75 -5.52 -5.53 -19.73
CA GLY A 75 -5.02 -4.23 -20.19
C GLY A 75 -5.48 -3.81 -21.59
N LYS A 76 -6.00 -4.73 -22.41
CA LYS A 76 -6.54 -4.42 -23.73
C LYS A 76 -8.04 -4.09 -23.78
N ALA A 77 -8.81 -4.47 -22.77
CA ALA A 77 -10.25 -4.24 -22.75
C ALA A 77 -10.70 -2.95 -22.02
N GLY A 78 -9.79 -2.27 -21.32
CA GLY A 78 -10.11 -1.13 -20.45
C GLY A 78 -10.15 0.26 -21.10
N SER A 79 -9.99 0.37 -22.42
CA SER A 79 -10.04 1.65 -23.10
C SER A 79 -11.36 1.82 -23.85
N GLY A 80 -12.43 2.28 -23.19
CA GLY A 80 -13.60 2.70 -23.94
C GLY A 80 -14.98 2.50 -23.35
N ILE A 81 -15.20 2.62 -22.05
CA ILE A 81 -16.56 2.55 -21.47
C ILE A 81 -17.25 3.94 -21.38
N LEU A 82 -16.57 5.03 -21.72
CA LEU A 82 -17.18 6.36 -21.76
C LEU A 82 -17.27 6.89 -23.20
N PRO A 83 -18.47 7.12 -23.78
CA PRO A 83 -18.63 7.83 -25.03
C PRO A 83 -18.28 9.31 -24.79
N GLY A 84 -17.12 9.74 -25.26
CA GLY A 84 -16.66 11.14 -25.13
C GLY A 84 -15.17 11.33 -24.91
N ALA A 85 -14.40 10.28 -24.61
CA ALA A 85 -12.96 10.37 -24.43
C ALA A 85 -12.16 9.98 -25.70
N SER A 86 -12.63 10.41 -26.86
CA SER A 86 -11.88 10.29 -28.09
C SER A 86 -11.04 11.53 -28.27
N SER A 87 -9.89 11.62 -27.65
CA SER A 87 -8.67 12.27 -28.13
C SER A 87 -7.60 12.39 -27.06
N LEU A 88 -7.21 11.29 -26.49
CA LEU A 88 -5.83 11.16 -25.99
C LEU A 88 -5.28 9.90 -26.63
N LYS A 89 -4.56 10.06 -27.74
CA LYS A 89 -3.57 9.09 -28.16
C LYS A 89 -2.59 8.94 -26.98
N SER A 90 -2.93 8.09 -26.00
CA SER A 90 -1.93 7.54 -25.12
C SER A 90 -1.05 6.71 -26.05
N THR A 91 0.14 7.17 -26.31
CA THR A 91 1.25 6.30 -26.70
C THR A 91 1.23 5.19 -25.67
N GLY A 92 0.68 4.02 -26.05
CA GLY A 92 0.57 2.84 -25.18
C GLY A 92 1.96 2.30 -24.90
N ILE A 93 2.62 2.93 -23.97
CA ILE A 93 3.64 2.25 -23.18
C ILE A 93 2.81 1.38 -22.25
N ASP A 94 2.73 0.09 -22.59
CA ASP A 94 2.07 -0.90 -21.73
C ASP A 94 2.56 -0.70 -20.30
N ALA A 95 1.65 -0.59 -19.33
CA ALA A 95 2.03 -0.42 -17.92
C ALA A 95 3.02 -1.52 -17.47
N ALA A 96 2.96 -2.69 -18.10
CA ALA A 96 3.92 -3.77 -17.92
C ALA A 96 5.32 -3.41 -18.46
N SER A 97 5.43 -2.79 -19.63
CA SER A 97 6.73 -2.38 -20.21
C SER A 97 7.34 -1.21 -19.42
N ALA A 98 6.51 -0.26 -18.96
CA ALA A 98 6.96 0.82 -18.08
C ALA A 98 7.47 0.29 -16.74
N ARG A 99 6.78 -0.68 -16.15
CA ARG A 99 7.20 -1.34 -14.90
C ARG A 99 8.49 -2.13 -15.11
N GLN A 100 8.64 -2.80 -16.23
CA GLN A 100 9.87 -3.53 -16.57
C GLN A 100 11.05 -2.56 -16.77
N ALA A 101 10.87 -1.48 -17.51
CA ALA A 101 11.89 -0.45 -17.70
C ALA A 101 12.32 0.18 -16.36
N LEU A 102 11.36 0.47 -15.47
CA LEU A 102 11.65 0.97 -14.12
C LEU A 102 12.46 -0.04 -13.31
N LYS A 103 12.12 -1.31 -13.37
CA LYS A 103 12.86 -2.38 -12.69
C LYS A 103 14.30 -2.46 -13.18
N GLU A 104 14.52 -2.37 -14.49
CA GLU A 104 15.86 -2.35 -15.09
C GLU A 104 16.66 -1.11 -14.67
N GLN A 105 16.01 0.05 -14.64
CA GLN A 105 16.62 1.29 -14.17
C GLN A 105 17.07 1.17 -12.71
N MET A 106 16.21 0.64 -11.83
CA MET A 106 16.55 0.40 -10.44
C MET A 106 17.64 -0.65 -10.27
N GLN A 107 17.66 -1.71 -11.08
CA GLN A 107 18.74 -2.71 -11.05
C GLN A 107 20.10 -2.11 -11.45
N LYS A 108 20.11 -1.25 -12.46
CA LYS A 108 21.32 -0.51 -12.86
C LYS A 108 21.82 0.41 -11.76
N ALA A 109 20.89 1.12 -11.09
CA ALA A 109 21.23 1.98 -9.96
C ALA A 109 21.73 1.16 -8.76
N ALA A 110 21.07 0.03 -8.44
CA ALA A 110 21.51 -0.88 -7.39
C ALA A 110 22.93 -1.40 -7.62
N LYS A 111 23.26 -1.74 -8.89
CA LYS A 111 24.62 -2.19 -9.24
C LYS A 111 25.64 -1.06 -9.06
N ARG A 112 25.37 0.13 -9.61
CA ARG A 112 26.28 1.29 -9.45
C ARG A 112 26.50 1.63 -7.99
N LEU A 113 25.41 1.67 -7.21
CA LEU A 113 25.49 1.92 -5.79
C LEU A 113 26.27 0.84 -5.04
N GLY A 114 26.08 -0.44 -5.38
CA GLY A 114 26.85 -1.55 -4.85
C GLY A 114 28.35 -1.40 -5.12
N ASP A 115 28.72 -1.06 -6.35
CA ASP A 115 30.12 -0.85 -6.74
C ASP A 115 30.76 0.34 -6.00
N GLU A 116 30.02 1.45 -5.82
CA GLU A 116 30.49 2.62 -5.06
C GLU A 116 30.62 2.34 -3.57
N LEU A 117 29.64 1.67 -2.98
CA LEU A 117 29.69 1.28 -1.56
C LEU A 117 30.80 0.26 -1.29
N ALA A 118 31.02 -0.72 -2.17
CA ALA A 118 32.09 -1.68 -2.04
C ALA A 118 33.47 -0.98 -2.01
N LYS A 119 33.70 0.01 -2.88
CA LYS A 119 34.92 0.82 -2.86
C LYS A 119 35.08 1.62 -1.56
N ALA A 120 33.98 2.19 -1.05
CA ALA A 120 33.99 2.99 0.17
C ALA A 120 34.11 2.14 1.43
N THR A 121 33.62 0.91 1.44
CA THR A 121 33.57 0.02 2.61
C THR A 121 34.72 -0.97 2.68
N SER A 122 35.36 -1.30 1.55
CA SER A 122 36.48 -2.27 1.49
C SER A 122 37.63 -1.95 2.46
N MET A 123 37.88 -0.67 2.68
CA MET A 123 38.92 -0.22 3.63
C MET A 123 38.55 -0.44 5.11
N LYS A 124 37.28 -0.74 5.45
CA LYS A 124 36.78 -0.74 6.84
C LYS A 124 36.02 -1.99 7.25
N GLY A 125 35.92 -2.99 6.39
CA GLY A 125 35.24 -4.25 6.71
C GLY A 125 33.70 -4.11 6.89
N LEU A 126 33.10 -3.05 6.35
CA LEU A 126 31.64 -2.76 6.45
C LEU A 126 30.83 -3.39 5.33
N GLU A 127 31.46 -4.11 4.40
CA GLU A 127 30.83 -4.68 3.20
C GLU A 127 29.65 -5.60 3.51
N LYS A 128 29.73 -6.35 4.61
CA LYS A 128 28.69 -7.29 5.04
C LYS A 128 27.51 -6.64 5.78
N GLN A 129 27.59 -5.34 6.02
CA GLN A 129 26.60 -4.61 6.81
C GLN A 129 25.67 -3.72 5.97
N ILE A 130 25.97 -3.61 4.67
CA ILE A 130 25.13 -2.89 3.73
C ILE A 130 24.66 -3.87 2.67
N GLU A 131 23.37 -4.06 2.56
CA GLU A 131 22.75 -4.95 1.58
C GLU A 131 21.81 -4.18 0.66
N ILE A 132 21.90 -4.47 -0.62
CA ILE A 132 20.99 -3.92 -1.63
C ILE A 132 20.24 -5.08 -2.26
N THR A 133 18.92 -5.09 -2.09
CA THR A 133 18.05 -6.17 -2.57
C THR A 133 16.90 -5.62 -3.39
N MET A 134 16.49 -6.38 -4.43
CA MET A 134 15.29 -6.10 -5.18
C MET A 134 14.16 -6.95 -4.61
N THR A 135 13.17 -6.31 -4.00
CA THR A 135 12.00 -6.96 -3.39
C THR A 135 10.77 -6.82 -4.28
N SER A 136 9.65 -7.42 -3.87
CA SER A 136 8.36 -7.22 -4.53
C SER A 136 7.84 -5.77 -4.41
N GLU A 137 8.25 -5.06 -3.36
CA GLU A 137 7.88 -3.66 -3.09
C GLU A 137 8.72 -2.68 -3.91
N GLY A 138 10.01 -2.97 -4.12
CA GLY A 138 10.96 -2.10 -4.81
C GLY A 138 12.41 -2.44 -4.49
N MET A 139 13.29 -1.48 -4.72
CA MET A 139 14.69 -1.58 -4.31
C MET A 139 14.79 -1.24 -2.82
N ARG A 140 15.42 -2.12 -2.06
CA ARG A 140 15.66 -1.98 -0.61
C ARG A 140 17.16 -1.96 -0.33
N ILE A 141 17.60 -0.94 0.39
CA ILE A 141 18.96 -0.75 0.86
C ILE A 141 18.92 -0.85 2.38
N GLU A 142 19.60 -1.83 2.97
CA GLU A 142 19.61 -2.07 4.41
C GLU A 142 20.99 -1.81 5.00
N PHE A 143 21.02 -1.03 6.07
CA PHE A 143 22.17 -0.81 6.92
C PHE A 143 21.99 -1.64 8.19
N LEU A 144 22.67 -2.79 8.24
CA LEU A 144 22.56 -3.80 9.28
C LEU A 144 23.59 -3.54 10.38
N ASP A 145 23.13 -3.34 11.61
CA ASP A 145 24.03 -3.17 12.74
C ASP A 145 24.71 -4.49 13.14
N ASN A 146 25.75 -4.39 13.93
CA ASN A 146 26.48 -5.53 14.51
C ASN A 146 26.67 -5.34 16.02
N GLU A 147 27.40 -6.25 16.65
CA GLU A 147 27.69 -6.21 18.09
C GLU A 147 28.40 -4.92 18.53
N ASN A 148 29.19 -4.31 17.64
CA ASN A 148 29.95 -3.10 17.91
C ASN A 148 29.17 -1.80 17.64
N SER A 149 27.85 -1.89 17.40
CA SER A 149 26.99 -0.73 17.08
C SER A 149 27.61 0.15 16.00
N THR A 150 27.75 -0.39 14.79
CA THR A 150 28.56 0.20 13.71
C THR A 150 27.98 1.50 13.18
N PHE A 151 26.66 1.59 13.04
CA PHE A 151 26.01 2.71 12.36
C PHE A 151 25.51 3.79 13.31
N PHE A 152 25.09 3.41 14.50
CA PHE A 152 24.60 4.32 15.53
C PHE A 152 25.34 4.15 16.83
N ASP A 153 25.35 5.16 17.68
CA ASP A 153 25.74 4.99 19.07
C ASP A 153 24.74 4.06 19.79
N SER A 154 25.22 3.28 20.76
CA SER A 154 24.37 2.31 21.48
C SER A 154 23.17 3.00 22.12
N GLY A 155 21.98 2.46 21.89
CA GLY A 155 20.73 3.04 22.43
C GLY A 155 20.41 4.45 21.91
N SER A 156 21.03 4.91 20.82
CA SER A 156 20.87 6.26 20.31
C SER A 156 20.45 6.26 18.84
N ALA A 157 19.87 7.36 18.41
CA ALA A 157 19.63 7.66 17.00
C ALA A 157 20.73 8.55 16.39
N LYS A 158 21.79 8.84 17.16
CA LYS A 158 22.93 9.59 16.66
C LYS A 158 23.75 8.69 15.73
N MET A 159 23.89 9.13 14.48
CA MET A 159 24.63 8.40 13.47
C MET A 159 26.13 8.67 13.60
N LYS A 160 26.94 7.67 13.33
CA LYS A 160 28.38 7.82 13.31
C LYS A 160 28.85 8.51 12.02
N PRO A 161 29.92 9.33 12.05
CA PRO A 161 30.35 10.10 10.88
C PRO A 161 30.63 9.26 9.62
N GLU A 162 31.08 8.03 9.81
CA GLU A 162 31.30 7.10 8.70
C GLU A 162 30.02 6.65 8.03
N THR A 163 29.00 6.42 8.83
CA THR A 163 27.64 6.11 8.34
C THR A 163 27.03 7.28 7.57
N GLU A 164 27.25 8.51 8.08
CA GLU A 164 26.80 9.72 7.40
C GLU A 164 27.41 9.84 6.00
N ARG A 165 28.71 9.53 5.85
CA ARG A 165 29.37 9.52 4.54
C ARG A 165 28.80 8.49 3.60
N LEU A 166 28.54 7.25 4.09
CA LEU A 166 27.92 6.19 3.29
C LEU A 166 26.49 6.55 2.87
N MET A 167 25.71 7.11 3.80
CA MET A 167 24.36 7.63 3.50
C MET A 167 24.41 8.75 2.46
N GLY A 168 25.45 9.59 2.47
CA GLY A 168 25.67 10.62 1.46
C GLY A 168 25.86 10.04 0.06
N LEU A 169 26.63 8.95 -0.10
CA LEU A 169 26.79 8.27 -1.39
C LEU A 169 25.45 7.71 -1.87
N VAL A 170 24.67 7.09 -0.96
CA VAL A 170 23.33 6.59 -1.27
C VAL A 170 22.40 7.74 -1.69
N ALA A 171 22.48 8.88 -1.00
CA ALA A 171 21.66 10.06 -1.31
C ALA A 171 21.88 10.58 -2.73
N VAL A 172 23.13 10.67 -3.16
CA VAL A 172 23.49 11.13 -4.52
C VAL A 172 22.93 10.19 -5.58
N GLU A 173 23.09 8.88 -5.42
CA GLU A 173 22.59 7.92 -6.40
C GLU A 173 21.05 7.84 -6.42
N LEU A 174 20.40 7.89 -5.26
CA LEU A 174 18.94 7.90 -5.17
C LEU A 174 18.34 9.23 -5.69
N GLY A 175 19.04 10.35 -5.51
CA GLY A 175 18.64 11.63 -6.10
C GLY A 175 18.59 11.59 -7.63
N ARG A 176 19.49 10.81 -8.27
CA ARG A 176 19.48 10.62 -9.75
C ARG A 176 18.32 9.76 -10.24
N LEU A 177 17.78 8.90 -9.38
CA LEU A 177 16.60 8.09 -9.72
C LEU A 177 15.32 8.91 -9.76
N ASP A 178 15.29 10.03 -9.05
CA ASP A 178 14.13 10.94 -8.93
C ASP A 178 12.83 10.19 -8.56
N ARG A 179 12.91 9.32 -7.55
CA ARG A 179 11.82 8.45 -7.12
C ARG A 179 11.48 8.66 -5.66
N PRO A 180 10.22 8.43 -5.26
CA PRO A 180 9.83 8.46 -3.85
C PRO A 180 10.62 7.47 -3.01
N ILE A 181 10.97 7.88 -1.80
CA ILE A 181 11.80 7.12 -0.87
C ILE A 181 11.06 6.98 0.46
N VAL A 182 11.09 5.79 1.00
CA VAL A 182 10.58 5.46 2.34
C VAL A 182 11.75 5.10 3.24
N PHE A 183 11.81 5.69 4.41
CA PHE A 183 12.80 5.39 5.45
C PHE A 183 12.15 4.52 6.53
N GLU A 184 12.76 3.38 6.84
CA GLU A 184 12.26 2.46 7.85
C GLU A 184 13.31 2.21 8.92
N GLY A 185 12.91 2.28 10.18
CA GLY A 185 13.76 1.97 11.32
C GLY A 185 13.28 0.73 12.07
N HIS A 186 14.26 -0.07 12.52
CA HIS A 186 13.99 -1.31 13.24
C HIS A 186 14.95 -1.43 14.44
N THR A 187 14.47 -2.08 15.51
CA THR A 187 15.30 -2.44 16.68
C THR A 187 15.36 -3.96 16.83
N ASP A 188 16.27 -4.42 17.69
CA ASP A 188 16.16 -5.76 18.26
C ASP A 188 15.10 -5.76 19.39
N ARG A 189 14.86 -6.93 19.98
CA ARG A 189 13.89 -7.11 21.08
C ARG A 189 14.42 -6.69 22.44
N GLN A 190 15.65 -6.14 22.54
CA GLN A 190 16.13 -5.65 23.82
C GLN A 190 15.25 -4.48 24.29
N PRO A 191 14.71 -4.54 25.52
CA PRO A 191 13.93 -3.43 26.03
C PRO A 191 14.79 -2.17 26.11
N TYR A 192 14.28 -1.07 25.57
CA TYR A 192 14.94 0.20 25.76
C TYR A 192 14.75 0.66 27.21
N ALA A 193 15.83 0.66 27.98
CA ALA A 193 15.81 0.94 29.41
C ALA A 193 15.87 2.44 29.69
N ASN A 194 14.88 3.22 29.25
CA ASN A 194 14.78 4.62 29.64
C ASN A 194 13.53 4.82 30.49
N HIS A 195 13.71 5.32 31.74
CA HIS A 195 12.65 5.59 32.71
C HIS A 195 11.69 6.75 32.31
N LEU A 196 11.89 7.38 31.14
CA LEU A 196 11.15 8.56 30.67
C LEU A 196 10.08 8.24 29.63
N GLY A 197 9.67 6.99 29.49
CA GLY A 197 8.66 6.59 28.51
C GLY A 197 9.16 6.45 27.06
N TYR A 198 10.45 6.61 26.82
CA TYR A 198 11.07 6.38 25.51
C TYR A 198 11.21 4.86 25.27
N THR A 199 10.78 4.41 24.11
CA THR A 199 10.64 3.00 23.76
C THR A 199 11.36 2.63 22.48
N ASN A 200 11.37 1.35 22.12
CA ASN A 200 11.87 0.89 20.82
C ASN A 200 11.08 1.51 19.62
N TRP A 201 9.83 1.91 19.83
CA TRP A 201 9.06 2.64 18.84
C TRP A 201 9.69 4.00 18.53
N ASP A 202 9.98 4.76 19.57
CA ASP A 202 10.58 6.09 19.44
C ASP A 202 11.97 5.99 18.83
N LEU A 203 12.80 5.04 19.31
CA LEU A 203 14.14 4.81 18.81
C LEU A 203 14.14 4.45 17.32
N SER A 204 13.23 3.57 16.89
CA SER A 204 13.15 3.15 15.49
C SER A 204 12.76 4.31 14.57
N VAL A 205 11.75 5.11 14.95
CA VAL A 205 11.35 6.30 14.19
C VAL A 205 12.49 7.33 14.14
N GLU A 206 13.15 7.59 15.26
CA GLU A 206 14.25 8.55 15.32
C GLU A 206 15.45 8.14 14.48
N ARG A 207 15.80 6.85 14.43
CA ARG A 207 16.86 6.33 13.56
C ARG A 207 16.51 6.50 12.08
N ALA A 208 15.28 6.20 11.69
CA ALA A 208 14.80 6.45 10.33
C ALA A 208 14.84 7.94 9.98
N ASN A 209 14.42 8.82 10.90
CA ASN A 209 14.51 10.28 10.73
C ASN A 209 15.97 10.79 10.66
N SER A 210 16.88 10.19 11.40
CA SER A 210 18.29 10.55 11.33
C SER A 210 18.87 10.23 9.95
N ALA A 211 18.57 9.04 9.40
CA ALA A 211 18.94 8.69 8.03
C ALA A 211 18.36 9.68 7.00
N ARG A 212 17.09 10.01 7.12
CA ARG A 212 16.44 11.01 6.26
C ARG A 212 17.17 12.37 6.32
N ARG A 213 17.42 12.89 7.52
CA ARG A 213 18.11 14.19 7.71
C ARG A 213 19.50 14.20 7.09
N VAL A 214 20.28 13.17 7.31
CA VAL A 214 21.63 13.02 6.76
C VAL A 214 21.58 13.00 5.23
N MET A 215 20.68 12.22 4.64
CA MET A 215 20.56 12.12 3.18
C MET A 215 20.08 13.44 2.57
N GLN A 216 19.14 14.14 3.20
CA GLN A 216 18.72 15.47 2.75
C GLN A 216 19.85 16.51 2.88
N GLY A 217 20.61 16.47 3.95
CA GLY A 217 21.82 17.27 4.10
C GLY A 217 22.91 16.98 3.06
N SER A 218 22.89 15.76 2.48
CA SER A 218 23.79 15.33 1.41
C SER A 218 23.23 15.57 0.00
N GLY A 219 22.11 16.30 -0.13
CA GLY A 219 21.56 16.72 -1.43
C GLY A 219 20.34 15.92 -1.91
N LEU A 220 19.79 15.01 -1.11
CA LEU A 220 18.53 14.38 -1.47
C LEU A 220 17.38 15.38 -1.41
N GLY A 221 16.61 15.50 -2.50
CA GLY A 221 15.48 16.44 -2.58
C GLY A 221 14.39 16.14 -1.55
N PHE A 222 13.84 17.15 -0.89
CA PHE A 222 12.78 17.02 0.12
C PHE A 222 11.53 16.35 -0.44
N GLN A 223 11.20 16.61 -1.71
CA GLN A 223 10.04 16.06 -2.42
C GLN A 223 10.14 14.55 -2.66
N LEU A 224 11.34 13.97 -2.58
CA LEU A 224 11.55 12.55 -2.76
C LEU A 224 11.23 11.73 -1.50
N VAL A 225 11.15 12.37 -0.34
CA VAL A 225 10.80 11.68 0.89
C VAL A 225 9.30 11.48 0.97
N LYS A 226 8.86 10.23 0.83
CA LYS A 226 7.44 9.88 0.90
C LYS A 226 7.01 9.63 2.35
N GLU A 227 7.75 8.80 3.07
CA GLU A 227 7.35 8.33 4.39
C GLU A 227 8.58 8.07 5.27
N VAL A 228 8.36 8.18 6.59
CA VAL A 228 9.28 7.71 7.63
C VAL A 228 8.49 6.77 8.53
N ARG A 229 8.97 5.53 8.69
CA ARG A 229 8.30 4.47 9.43
C ARG A 229 9.20 3.94 10.54
N GLY A 230 8.64 3.70 11.72
CA GLY A 230 9.29 2.95 12.78
C GLY A 230 8.53 1.65 13.03
N TYR A 231 9.25 0.56 13.16
CA TYR A 231 8.65 -0.77 13.36
C TYR A 231 9.05 -1.39 14.70
N ALA A 232 9.83 -0.71 15.52
CA ALA A 232 10.38 -1.27 16.74
C ALA A 232 11.00 -2.66 16.47
N ASP A 233 10.68 -3.65 17.27
CA ASP A 233 11.09 -5.07 17.14
C ASP A 233 10.06 -5.96 16.43
N LEU A 234 8.97 -5.38 15.89
CA LEU A 234 7.87 -6.16 15.31
C LEU A 234 8.19 -6.82 13.96
N ARG A 235 9.20 -6.32 13.25
CA ARG A 235 9.63 -6.86 11.98
C ARG A 235 11.10 -7.28 12.05
N PRO A 236 11.42 -8.34 12.82
CA PRO A 236 12.80 -8.80 12.93
C PRO A 236 13.28 -9.36 11.59
N ARG A 237 14.53 -9.13 11.25
CA ARG A 237 15.19 -9.76 10.10
C ARG A 237 15.41 -11.25 10.36
N LEU A 238 15.81 -11.57 11.60
CA LEU A 238 16.08 -12.92 12.09
C LEU A 238 15.02 -13.29 13.12
N VAL A 239 13.97 -13.93 12.67
CA VAL A 239 12.81 -14.30 13.51
C VAL A 239 13.23 -15.21 14.67
N ASP A 240 14.11 -16.18 14.38
CA ASP A 240 14.60 -17.14 15.39
C ASP A 240 15.61 -16.55 16.38
N LYS A 241 16.11 -15.34 16.11
CA LYS A 241 17.09 -14.64 16.93
C LYS A 241 16.67 -13.20 17.21
N PRO A 242 15.66 -12.98 18.05
CA PRO A 242 15.05 -11.65 18.22
C PRO A 242 16.01 -10.62 18.86
N PHE A 243 17.04 -11.05 19.55
CA PHE A 243 18.06 -10.19 20.17
C PHE A 243 19.32 -10.00 19.32
N ASP A 244 19.36 -10.58 18.11
CA ASP A 244 20.52 -10.46 17.23
C ASP A 244 20.67 -8.98 16.78
N PRO A 245 21.89 -8.42 16.86
CA PRO A 245 22.15 -7.03 16.49
C PRO A 245 21.76 -6.70 15.05
N ARG A 246 21.73 -7.65 14.13
CA ARG A 246 21.30 -7.47 12.74
C ARG A 246 19.80 -7.16 12.59
N ASN A 247 18.99 -7.33 13.65
CA ASN A 247 17.63 -6.83 13.69
C ASN A 247 17.60 -5.31 13.83
N ARG A 248 18.62 -4.68 14.46
CA ARG A 248 18.81 -3.23 14.47
C ARG A 248 19.29 -2.80 13.11
N ARG A 249 18.42 -2.17 12.36
CA ARG A 249 18.74 -1.72 11.01
C ARG A 249 17.94 -0.49 10.62
N VAL A 250 18.44 0.21 9.63
CA VAL A 250 17.70 1.21 8.88
C VAL A 250 17.59 0.74 7.44
N SER A 251 16.39 0.73 6.91
CA SER A 251 16.11 0.37 5.52
C SER A 251 15.63 1.60 4.75
N ILE A 252 16.16 1.76 3.55
CA ILE A 252 15.76 2.78 2.59
C ILE A 252 15.08 2.04 1.45
N VAL A 253 13.81 2.32 1.22
CA VAL A 253 13.00 1.64 0.21
C VAL A 253 12.63 2.62 -0.90
N VAL A 254 12.90 2.23 -2.14
CA VAL A 254 12.47 2.94 -3.36
C VAL A 254 11.38 2.07 -3.99
N PRO A 255 10.09 2.37 -3.81
CA PRO A 255 9.01 1.53 -4.29
C PRO A 255 8.87 1.58 -5.81
N TYR A 256 8.41 0.46 -6.42
CA TYR A 256 8.05 0.41 -7.84
C TYR A 256 6.84 1.27 -8.14
N ASP A 257 5.84 1.19 -7.29
CA ASP A 257 4.59 1.91 -7.47
C ASP A 257 4.57 3.18 -6.63
N THR A 258 4.29 4.30 -7.26
CA THR A 258 3.98 5.57 -6.59
C THR A 258 2.49 5.66 -6.25
N ALA A 259 1.69 4.72 -6.76
CA ALA A 259 0.25 4.68 -6.58
C ALA A 259 -0.10 4.11 -5.21
N GLY A 260 -0.34 4.99 -4.30
CA GLY A 260 -0.82 4.75 -2.94
C GLY A 260 -1.32 6.06 -2.37
N GLN A 261 -2.08 6.78 -3.16
CA GLN A 261 -2.96 7.86 -2.69
C GLN A 261 -4.29 7.72 -3.37
#